data_0047490b783a1a274f3d5878ae4f4ca5
#
_entry.id   0047490b783a1a274f3d5878ae4f4ca5
#
_cell.length_a   1.000
_cell.length_b   1.000
_cell.length_c   1.000
_cell.angle_alpha   90.00
_cell.angle_beta   90.00
_cell.angle_gamma   90.00
#
_symmetry.space_group_name_H-M   'P 1'
#
loop_
_entity.id
_entity.type
_entity.pdbx_description
1 polymer ?
#
loop_
_entity_poly.entity_id
_entity_poly.type
_entity_poly.pdbx_seq_one_letter_code
_entity_poly.pdbx_strand_id
1 'polypeptide(L)'
;MPSSDKFPVQFKGSGFASKVLQLFGWRYVFSGLPSQQGVIIGYPHTSNWDFVVMVMVKWATGLQIKFLAKQSLFHYPLFSPWLRQLGAIPIDRSSQHGVVGDMLALFAKAKEEGAYLWLGLSPEGTRKFTPGWRSGFYQLALKADVPLCTVRIDYGHKVVDFSACMRLTGNEVTDYDALAKAFEGAKGFHSQQASPIQPIKTSSSVGTTQTP
;
A
#
# COMPACT_ATOMS: atom_id res chain seq x y z
N MET A 1 16.33 -19.74 -4.02
CA MET A 1 15.16 -20.11 -3.17
C MET A 1 15.04 -19.02 -2.11
N PRO A 2 13.91 -18.28 -1.98
CA PRO A 2 13.77 -17.36 -0.86
C PRO A 2 13.69 -18.20 0.41
N SER A 3 14.40 -17.77 1.46
CA SER A 3 14.44 -18.44 2.75
C SER A 3 13.03 -18.57 3.31
N SER A 4 12.69 -19.73 3.86
CA SER A 4 11.38 -20.03 4.45
C SER A 4 11.18 -19.37 5.82
N ASP A 5 11.94 -18.34 6.15
CA ASP A 5 11.86 -17.68 7.43
C ASP A 5 10.59 -16.84 7.50
N LYS A 6 9.66 -17.30 8.33
CA LYS A 6 8.43 -16.58 8.60
C LYS A 6 8.75 -15.30 9.36
N PHE A 7 8.16 -14.20 8.96
CA PHE A 7 8.23 -12.96 9.72
C PHE A 7 7.63 -13.13 11.13
N PRO A 8 8.07 -12.32 12.12
CA PRO A 8 7.65 -12.48 13.52
C PRO A 8 6.15 -12.25 13.76
N VAL A 9 5.51 -11.39 12.97
CA VAL A 9 4.08 -11.10 13.12
C VAL A 9 3.27 -12.00 12.21
N GLN A 10 2.56 -12.93 12.81
CA GLN A 10 1.73 -13.94 12.11
C GLN A 10 0.25 -13.72 12.37
N PHE A 11 -0.58 -14.14 11.42
CA PHE A 11 -2.04 -14.03 11.50
C PHE A 11 -2.70 -15.37 11.21
N LYS A 12 -3.91 -15.53 11.74
CA LYS A 12 -4.76 -16.69 11.43
C LYS A 12 -5.82 -16.26 10.43
N GLY A 13 -5.68 -16.70 9.19
CA GLY A 13 -6.61 -16.40 8.11
C GLY A 13 -7.79 -17.36 8.02
N SER A 14 -8.69 -17.05 7.10
CA SER A 14 -9.88 -17.82 6.78
C SER A 14 -9.60 -18.85 5.68
N GLY A 15 -9.71 -20.13 6.01
CA GLY A 15 -9.62 -21.22 5.01
C GLY A 15 -10.74 -21.14 3.95
N PHE A 16 -11.91 -20.61 4.32
CA PHE A 16 -13.00 -20.39 3.36
C PHE A 16 -12.60 -19.33 2.32
N ALA A 17 -12.07 -18.17 2.74
CA ALA A 17 -11.62 -17.13 1.84
C ALA A 17 -10.50 -17.65 0.91
N SER A 18 -9.57 -18.47 1.43
CA SER A 18 -8.53 -19.11 0.62
C SER A 18 -9.11 -20.03 -0.45
N LYS A 19 -10.12 -20.83 -0.12
CA LYS A 19 -10.79 -21.72 -1.08
C LYS A 19 -11.53 -20.91 -2.16
N VAL A 20 -12.19 -19.80 -1.80
CA VAL A 20 -12.85 -18.92 -2.75
C VAL A 20 -11.83 -18.32 -3.72
N LEU A 21 -10.70 -17.80 -3.23
CA LEU A 21 -9.63 -17.30 -4.10
C LEU A 21 -9.14 -18.37 -5.08
N GLN A 22 -8.90 -19.59 -4.59
CA GLN A 22 -8.45 -20.73 -5.42
C GLN A 22 -9.49 -21.10 -6.49
N LEU A 23 -10.79 -21.06 -6.18
CA LEU A 23 -11.86 -21.32 -7.13
C LEU A 23 -11.82 -20.33 -8.33
N PHE A 24 -11.44 -19.07 -8.08
CA PHE A 24 -11.23 -18.06 -9.11
C PHE A 24 -9.82 -18.09 -9.73
N GLY A 25 -8.99 -19.08 -9.36
CA GLY A 25 -7.63 -19.29 -9.85
C GLY A 25 -6.60 -18.35 -9.22
N TRP A 26 -6.94 -17.62 -8.15
CA TRP A 26 -6.02 -16.75 -7.45
C TRP A 26 -5.19 -17.51 -6.41
N ARG A 27 -3.92 -17.12 -6.31
CA ARG A 27 -2.98 -17.56 -5.28
C ARG A 27 -2.43 -16.35 -4.54
N TYR A 28 -1.93 -16.56 -3.33
CA TYR A 28 -1.22 -15.52 -2.59
C TYR A 28 0.04 -16.10 -1.93
N VAL A 29 1.04 -15.23 -1.77
CA VAL A 29 2.28 -15.51 -1.03
C VAL A 29 2.32 -14.54 0.14
N PHE A 30 2.30 -15.05 1.35
CA PHE A 30 2.33 -14.25 2.57
C PHE A 30 3.02 -15.02 3.69
N SER A 31 4.09 -14.46 4.24
CA SER A 31 4.91 -15.07 5.30
C SER A 31 4.83 -14.31 6.64
N GLY A 32 3.83 -13.44 6.80
CA GLY A 32 3.70 -12.55 7.95
C GLY A 32 4.24 -11.14 7.69
N LEU A 33 4.45 -10.39 8.75
CA LEU A 33 4.98 -9.02 8.70
C LEU A 33 6.24 -8.87 9.59
N PRO A 34 7.21 -8.02 9.19
CA PRO A 34 8.51 -7.91 9.88
C PRO A 34 8.44 -7.18 11.23
N SER A 35 7.36 -6.46 11.52
CA SER A 35 7.19 -5.67 12.74
C SER A 35 5.73 -5.42 13.06
N GLN A 36 5.44 -4.83 14.22
CA GLN A 36 4.09 -4.43 14.61
C GLN A 36 3.57 -3.23 13.81
N GLN A 37 4.46 -2.45 13.19
CA GLN A 37 4.10 -1.25 12.46
C GLN A 37 4.80 -1.19 11.11
N GLY A 38 4.12 -0.63 10.11
CA GLY A 38 4.69 -0.49 8.78
C GLY A 38 3.76 0.12 7.75
N VAL A 39 4.30 0.36 6.58
CA VAL A 39 3.56 0.77 5.40
C VAL A 39 3.55 -0.36 4.39
N ILE A 40 2.40 -0.62 3.79
CA ILE A 40 2.25 -1.56 2.66
C ILE A 40 1.84 -0.76 1.43
N ILE A 41 2.51 -1.00 0.31
CA ILE A 41 2.11 -0.44 -0.99
C ILE A 41 1.66 -1.52 -1.94
N GLY A 42 0.47 -1.34 -2.53
CA GLY A 42 -0.09 -2.23 -3.54
C GLY A 42 0.09 -1.66 -4.95
N TYR A 43 0.63 -2.46 -5.87
CA TYR A 43 0.81 -2.10 -7.28
C TYR A 43 0.76 -3.35 -8.17
N PRO A 44 0.29 -3.25 -9.42
CA PRO A 44 -0.44 -2.13 -10.02
C PRO A 44 -1.85 -1.94 -9.45
N HIS A 45 -2.34 -0.68 -9.43
CA HIS A 45 -3.70 -0.38 -8.99
C HIS A 45 -4.51 0.24 -10.12
N THR A 46 -5.13 -0.61 -10.94
CA THR A 46 -5.74 -0.24 -12.23
C THR A 46 -7.23 -0.52 -12.34
N SER A 47 -7.83 -1.14 -11.30
CA SER A 47 -9.24 -1.55 -11.33
C SER A 47 -9.90 -1.50 -9.95
N ASN A 48 -11.23 -1.44 -9.92
CA ASN A 48 -12.01 -1.68 -8.69
C ASN A 48 -11.89 -3.14 -8.22
N TRP A 49 -11.61 -4.07 -9.14
CA TRP A 49 -11.40 -5.48 -8.80
C TRP A 49 -10.19 -5.71 -7.89
N ASP A 50 -9.18 -4.83 -7.95
CA ASP A 50 -8.03 -4.88 -7.06
C ASP A 50 -8.46 -4.83 -5.59
N PHE A 51 -9.45 -3.98 -5.27
CA PHE A 51 -10.00 -3.90 -3.93
C PHE A 51 -10.70 -5.21 -3.51
N VAL A 52 -11.49 -5.82 -4.41
CA VAL A 52 -12.18 -7.09 -4.14
C VAL A 52 -11.18 -8.20 -3.88
N VAL A 53 -10.17 -8.34 -4.75
CA VAL A 53 -9.09 -9.33 -4.60
C VAL A 53 -8.34 -9.11 -3.28
N MET A 54 -7.98 -7.85 -2.96
CA MET A 54 -7.26 -7.52 -1.72
C MET A 54 -8.09 -7.78 -0.45
N VAL A 55 -9.39 -7.54 -0.46
CA VAL A 55 -10.29 -7.89 0.66
C VAL A 55 -10.31 -9.40 0.86
N MET A 56 -10.43 -10.18 -0.21
CA MET A 56 -10.39 -11.64 -0.13
C MET A 56 -9.04 -12.16 0.38
N VAL A 57 -7.93 -11.59 -0.10
CA VAL A 57 -6.58 -11.94 0.40
C VAL A 57 -6.40 -11.53 1.86
N LYS A 58 -6.89 -10.35 2.27
CA LYS A 58 -6.91 -9.92 3.67
C LYS A 58 -7.61 -10.93 4.57
N TRP A 59 -8.79 -11.43 4.16
CA TRP A 59 -9.49 -12.47 4.92
C TRP A 59 -8.78 -13.82 4.87
N ALA A 60 -8.22 -14.21 3.72
CA ALA A 60 -7.50 -15.46 3.56
C ALA A 60 -6.22 -15.51 4.41
N THR A 61 -5.52 -14.40 4.56
CA THR A 61 -4.31 -14.28 5.39
C THR A 61 -4.58 -13.90 6.84
N GLY A 62 -5.74 -13.32 7.14
CA GLY A 62 -6.06 -12.70 8.44
C GLY A 62 -5.38 -11.36 8.67
N LEU A 63 -4.71 -10.81 7.67
CA LEU A 63 -3.91 -9.61 7.76
C LEU A 63 -4.76 -8.39 8.17
N GLN A 64 -4.32 -7.68 9.21
CA GLN A 64 -4.97 -6.50 9.73
C GLN A 64 -4.32 -5.25 9.13
N ILE A 65 -4.90 -4.70 8.05
CA ILE A 65 -4.40 -3.48 7.39
C ILE A 65 -5.44 -2.37 7.55
N LYS A 66 -4.98 -1.17 7.88
CA LYS A 66 -5.73 0.07 7.71
C LYS A 66 -5.48 0.61 6.30
N PHE A 67 -6.46 1.23 5.68
CA PHE A 67 -6.30 1.88 4.38
C PHE A 67 -7.10 3.18 4.31
N LEU A 68 -6.66 4.10 3.47
CA LEU A 68 -7.28 5.41 3.35
C LEU A 68 -8.47 5.35 2.38
N ALA A 69 -9.60 5.88 2.80
CA ALA A 69 -10.80 5.96 1.98
C ALA A 69 -11.39 7.37 2.00
N LYS A 70 -12.04 7.75 0.89
CA LYS A 70 -12.63 9.09 0.75
C LYS A 70 -13.70 9.32 1.83
N GLN A 71 -13.64 10.45 2.52
CA GLN A 71 -14.58 10.84 3.58
C GLN A 71 -16.06 10.64 3.18
N SER A 72 -16.41 10.99 1.92
CA SER A 72 -17.80 10.87 1.43
C SER A 72 -18.36 9.44 1.47
N LEU A 73 -17.53 8.40 1.47
CA LEU A 73 -17.97 7.01 1.55
C LEU A 73 -18.53 6.65 2.94
N PHE A 74 -18.14 7.42 3.97
CA PHE A 74 -18.58 7.20 5.34
C PHE A 74 -19.91 7.88 5.68
N HIS A 75 -20.50 8.65 4.77
CA HIS A 75 -21.83 9.24 4.94
C HIS A 75 -22.95 8.21 4.70
N TYR A 76 -22.67 7.08 4.08
CA TYR A 76 -23.66 6.03 3.87
C TYR A 76 -23.80 5.13 5.11
N PRO A 77 -24.96 5.12 5.81
CA PRO A 77 -25.08 4.51 7.14
C PRO A 77 -24.85 2.99 7.15
N LEU A 78 -25.23 2.28 6.10
CA LEU A 78 -25.03 0.82 5.99
C LEU A 78 -23.62 0.46 5.51
N PHE A 79 -22.97 1.33 4.74
CA PHE A 79 -21.66 1.08 4.14
C PHE A 79 -20.51 1.50 5.06
N SER A 80 -20.71 2.54 5.85
CA SER A 80 -19.70 3.09 6.77
C SER A 80 -19.21 2.07 7.82
N PRO A 81 -20.06 1.34 8.55
CA PRO A 81 -19.63 0.33 9.52
C PRO A 81 -18.81 -0.79 8.84
N TRP A 82 -19.25 -1.25 7.68
CA TRP A 82 -18.55 -2.27 6.91
C TRP A 82 -17.15 -1.81 6.47
N LEU A 83 -17.02 -0.57 5.94
CA LEU A 83 -15.73 0.00 5.60
C LEU A 83 -14.79 0.10 6.80
N ARG A 84 -15.30 0.55 7.96
CA ARG A 84 -14.53 0.63 9.21
C ARG A 84 -14.06 -0.75 9.66
N GLN A 85 -14.92 -1.76 9.57
CA GLN A 85 -14.58 -3.15 9.89
C GLN A 85 -13.50 -3.69 8.95
N LEU A 86 -13.49 -3.30 7.68
CA LEU A 86 -12.42 -3.61 6.75
C LEU A 86 -11.11 -2.88 7.06
N GLY A 87 -11.12 -1.88 7.94
CA GLY A 87 -9.96 -1.09 8.32
C GLY A 87 -9.82 0.23 7.58
N ALA A 88 -10.88 0.71 6.92
CA ALA A 88 -10.86 2.01 6.26
C ALA A 88 -10.75 3.17 7.25
N ILE A 89 -9.85 4.10 6.98
CA ILE A 89 -9.69 5.38 7.69
C ILE A 89 -10.21 6.49 6.76
N PRO A 90 -11.19 7.31 7.19
CA PRO A 90 -11.62 8.45 6.41
C PRO A 90 -10.50 9.46 6.25
N ILE A 91 -10.29 9.96 5.02
CA ILE A 91 -9.32 11.03 4.76
C ILE A 91 -10.05 12.33 4.54
N ASP A 92 -9.67 13.34 5.30
CA ASP A 92 -9.92 14.73 4.99
C ASP A 92 -8.71 15.31 4.26
N ARG A 93 -8.89 15.64 2.98
CA ARG A 93 -7.81 16.23 2.15
C ARG A 93 -7.60 17.70 2.45
N SER A 94 -8.47 18.33 3.23
CA SER A 94 -8.38 19.73 3.67
C SER A 94 -7.70 19.88 5.05
N SER A 95 -7.24 18.78 5.66
CA SER A 95 -6.52 18.81 6.93
C SER A 95 -5.31 19.76 6.88
N GLN A 96 -5.14 20.58 7.92
CA GLN A 96 -4.03 21.55 8.03
C GLN A 96 -2.65 20.91 7.95
N HIS A 97 -2.51 19.68 8.43
CA HIS A 97 -1.26 18.91 8.41
C HIS A 97 -1.11 18.05 7.15
N GLY A 98 -2.16 17.99 6.32
CA GLY A 98 -2.25 17.08 5.18
C GLY A 98 -2.30 15.61 5.58
N VAL A 99 -2.62 14.73 4.62
CA VAL A 99 -2.79 13.29 4.86
C VAL A 99 -1.54 12.64 5.47
N VAL A 100 -0.35 13.04 5.02
CA VAL A 100 0.92 12.48 5.54
C VAL A 100 1.14 12.88 6.99
N GLY A 101 0.87 14.14 7.36
CA GLY A 101 1.01 14.61 8.73
C GLY A 101 0.06 13.89 9.70
N ASP A 102 -1.21 13.73 9.32
CA ASP A 102 -2.20 13.00 10.12
C ASP A 102 -1.79 11.53 10.33
N MET A 103 -1.25 10.89 9.28
CA MET A 103 -0.78 9.51 9.39
C MET A 103 0.50 9.40 10.24
N LEU A 104 1.40 10.38 10.18
CA LEU A 104 2.58 10.42 11.06
C LEU A 104 2.18 10.51 12.54
N ALA A 105 1.20 11.35 12.87
CA ALA A 105 0.66 11.42 14.24
C ALA A 105 0.06 10.08 14.69
N LEU A 106 -0.64 9.37 13.79
CA LEU A 106 -1.17 8.04 14.06
C LEU A 106 -0.06 7.02 14.34
N PHE A 107 1.04 7.03 13.56
CA PHE A 107 2.19 6.17 13.80
C PHE A 107 2.91 6.51 15.10
N ALA A 108 3.08 7.79 15.42
CA ALA A 108 3.70 8.22 16.68
C ALA A 108 2.91 7.68 17.88
N LYS A 109 1.58 7.87 17.88
CA LYS A 109 0.69 7.33 18.91
C LYS A 109 0.79 5.80 19.01
N ALA A 110 0.77 5.10 17.87
CA ALA A 110 0.88 3.64 17.86
C ALA A 110 2.24 3.15 18.41
N LYS A 111 3.33 3.91 18.19
CA LYS A 111 4.64 3.61 18.76
C LYS A 111 4.65 3.77 20.29
N GLU A 112 4.08 4.86 20.79
CA GLU A 112 3.98 5.13 22.24
C GLU A 112 3.17 4.05 22.96
N GLU A 113 2.09 3.58 22.33
CA GLU A 113 1.20 2.56 22.88
C GLU A 113 1.69 1.13 22.65
N GLY A 114 2.76 0.91 21.89
CA GLY A 114 3.19 -0.42 21.43
C GLY A 114 2.14 -1.12 20.56
N ALA A 115 1.25 -0.33 19.94
CA ALA A 115 0.08 -0.84 19.21
C ALA A 115 0.45 -1.30 17.78
N TYR A 116 -0.31 -2.27 17.29
CA TYR A 116 -0.21 -2.72 15.90
C TYR A 116 -0.81 -1.69 14.95
N LEU A 117 -0.03 -1.30 13.93
CA LEU A 117 -0.49 -0.41 12.87
C LEU A 117 0.21 -0.69 11.54
N TRP A 118 -0.52 -1.19 10.58
CA TRP A 118 -0.07 -1.27 9.18
C TRP A 118 -1.00 -0.48 8.28
N LEU A 119 -0.43 0.42 7.48
CA LEU A 119 -1.16 1.28 6.57
C LEU A 119 -0.93 0.86 5.12
N GLY A 120 -2.01 0.45 4.45
CA GLY A 120 -2.02 0.09 3.03
C GLY A 120 -2.30 1.30 2.15
N LEU A 121 -1.45 1.51 1.15
CA LEU A 121 -1.53 2.63 0.22
C LEU A 121 -1.35 2.15 -1.23
N SER A 122 -1.95 2.88 -2.19
CA SER A 122 -1.55 2.78 -3.59
C SER A 122 -0.62 3.94 -3.91
N PRO A 123 0.63 3.68 -4.35
CA PRO A 123 1.58 4.74 -4.68
C PRO A 123 1.13 5.58 -5.88
N GLU A 124 0.33 5.01 -6.77
CA GLU A 124 -0.26 5.72 -7.92
C GLU A 124 -1.29 6.77 -7.48
N GLY A 125 -1.99 6.53 -6.34
CA GLY A 125 -3.04 7.40 -5.80
C GLY A 125 -4.29 7.51 -6.66
N THR A 126 -4.37 6.74 -7.74
CA THR A 126 -5.48 6.65 -8.69
C THR A 126 -5.43 5.31 -9.40
N ARG A 127 -6.48 4.96 -10.17
CA ARG A 127 -6.52 3.80 -11.06
C ARG A 127 -6.27 4.15 -12.52
N LYS A 128 -6.04 5.43 -12.81
CA LYS A 128 -5.68 5.92 -14.14
C LYS A 128 -4.17 6.06 -14.22
N PHE A 129 -3.64 5.95 -15.43
CA PHE A 129 -2.23 6.22 -15.69
C PHE A 129 -1.80 7.60 -15.14
N THR A 130 -0.64 7.63 -14.51
CA THR A 130 0.08 8.84 -14.09
C THR A 130 1.55 8.72 -14.49
N PRO A 131 2.28 9.84 -14.66
CA PRO A 131 3.68 9.80 -15.11
C PRO A 131 4.65 9.22 -14.07
N GLY A 132 4.16 8.82 -12.91
CA GLY A 132 4.93 8.24 -11.82
C GLY A 132 4.11 8.10 -10.55
N TRP A 133 4.79 7.82 -9.46
CA TRP A 133 4.20 7.58 -8.14
C TRP A 133 4.22 8.83 -7.27
N ARG A 134 3.19 9.00 -6.45
CA ARG A 134 3.12 10.07 -5.44
C ARG A 134 4.05 9.74 -4.28
N SER A 135 4.77 10.74 -3.75
CA SER A 135 5.76 10.56 -2.70
C SER A 135 5.19 10.28 -1.29
N GLY A 136 3.86 10.35 -1.11
CA GLY A 136 3.23 10.25 0.21
C GLY A 136 3.60 8.98 0.99
N PHE A 137 3.60 7.81 0.36
CA PHE A 137 3.99 6.55 0.99
C PHE A 137 5.46 6.55 1.40
N TYR A 138 6.32 7.10 0.55
CA TYR A 138 7.76 7.17 0.74
C TYR A 138 8.10 8.07 1.93
N GLN A 139 7.55 9.30 1.94
CA GLN A 139 7.71 10.24 3.04
C GLN A 139 7.18 9.67 4.37
N LEU A 140 6.06 8.96 4.32
CA LEU A 140 5.48 8.36 5.51
C LEU A 140 6.38 7.26 6.09
N ALA A 141 6.84 6.32 5.26
CA ALA A 141 7.69 5.21 5.72
C ALA A 141 9.03 5.73 6.30
N LEU A 142 9.67 6.70 5.64
CA LEU A 142 10.89 7.32 6.13
C LEU A 142 10.71 8.08 7.44
N LYS A 143 9.74 9.02 7.49
CA LYS A 143 9.55 9.88 8.67
C LYS A 143 9.00 9.13 9.88
N ALA A 144 8.15 8.12 9.66
CA ALA A 144 7.70 7.23 10.73
C ALA A 144 8.76 6.20 11.14
N ASP A 145 9.86 6.07 10.40
CA ASP A 145 10.91 5.05 10.59
C ASP A 145 10.30 3.64 10.75
N VAL A 146 9.54 3.22 9.75
CA VAL A 146 8.89 1.91 9.70
C VAL A 146 9.25 1.17 8.39
N PRO A 147 9.22 -0.18 8.38
CA PRO A 147 9.42 -0.92 7.15
C PRO A 147 8.34 -0.64 6.11
N LEU A 148 8.73 -0.70 4.86
CA LEU A 148 7.87 -0.65 3.68
C LEU A 148 7.79 -2.06 3.09
N CYS A 149 6.59 -2.63 3.02
CA CYS A 149 6.34 -3.91 2.33
C CYS A 149 5.59 -3.67 1.02
N THR A 150 5.86 -4.50 0.03
CA THR A 150 5.21 -4.44 -1.28
C THR A 150 4.14 -5.51 -1.40
N VAL A 151 3.06 -5.18 -2.08
CA VAL A 151 2.02 -6.12 -2.51
C VAL A 151 1.92 -6.07 -4.02
N ARG A 152 2.47 -7.06 -4.67
CA ARG A 152 2.41 -7.23 -6.11
C ARG A 152 1.10 -7.91 -6.48
N ILE A 153 0.24 -7.20 -7.22
CA ILE A 153 -1.06 -7.71 -7.68
C ILE A 153 -0.92 -8.07 -9.16
N ASP A 154 -0.73 -9.35 -9.46
CA ASP A 154 -0.48 -9.81 -10.83
C ASP A 154 -1.70 -10.57 -11.40
N TYR A 155 -2.43 -9.92 -12.26
CA TYR A 155 -3.56 -10.51 -12.99
C TYR A 155 -3.14 -11.48 -14.08
N GLY A 156 -1.92 -11.34 -14.61
CA GLY A 156 -1.39 -12.25 -15.62
C GLY A 156 -1.24 -13.67 -15.09
N HIS A 157 -0.74 -13.80 -13.86
CA HIS A 157 -0.56 -15.09 -13.19
C HIS A 157 -1.59 -15.32 -12.07
N LYS A 158 -2.50 -14.39 -11.81
CA LYS A 158 -3.46 -14.39 -10.70
C LYS A 158 -2.80 -14.65 -9.34
N VAL A 159 -1.78 -13.85 -9.04
CA VAL A 159 -1.01 -13.95 -7.79
C VAL A 159 -1.00 -12.61 -7.06
N VAL A 160 -1.22 -12.65 -5.75
CA VAL A 160 -0.95 -11.54 -4.84
C VAL A 160 0.25 -11.92 -3.98
N ASP A 161 1.32 -11.13 -4.06
CA ASP A 161 2.60 -11.47 -3.45
C ASP A 161 3.07 -10.36 -2.49
N PHE A 162 3.27 -10.74 -1.21
CA PHE A 162 3.74 -9.88 -0.11
C PHE A 162 5.20 -10.19 0.28
N SER A 163 5.98 -10.79 -0.59
CA SER A 163 7.27 -11.35 -0.23
C SER A 163 8.38 -10.32 0.00
N ALA A 164 8.23 -9.09 -0.49
CA ALA A 164 9.27 -8.08 -0.36
C ALA A 164 8.93 -7.03 0.70
N CYS A 165 9.80 -6.93 1.72
CA CYS A 165 9.78 -5.87 2.72
C CYS A 165 11.18 -5.26 2.82
N MET A 166 11.28 -3.94 2.93
CA MET A 166 12.53 -3.21 3.00
C MET A 166 12.45 -2.03 3.95
N ARG A 167 13.59 -1.55 4.44
CA ARG A 167 13.71 -0.21 5.03
C ARG A 167 14.22 0.73 3.95
N LEU A 168 13.55 1.84 3.79
CA LEU A 168 13.98 2.87 2.85
C LEU A 168 15.27 3.52 3.35
N THR A 169 16.18 3.80 2.43
CA THR A 169 17.50 4.38 2.74
C THR A 169 17.46 5.92 2.75
N GLY A 170 16.43 6.52 2.14
CA GLY A 170 16.35 7.95 1.88
C GLY A 170 17.02 8.37 0.58
N ASN A 171 17.71 7.46 -0.09
CA ASN A 171 18.19 7.67 -1.46
C ASN A 171 17.10 7.22 -2.45
N GLU A 172 16.38 8.19 -3.03
CA GLU A 172 15.26 7.90 -3.94
C GLU A 172 15.65 6.97 -5.09
N VAL A 173 16.82 7.15 -5.68
CA VAL A 173 17.25 6.33 -6.82
C VAL A 173 17.38 4.86 -6.40
N THR A 174 18.13 4.61 -5.34
CA THR A 174 18.33 3.25 -4.81
C THR A 174 17.02 2.62 -4.37
N ASP A 175 16.17 3.37 -3.67
CA ASP A 175 14.92 2.88 -3.13
C ASP A 175 13.91 2.56 -4.25
N TYR A 176 13.79 3.44 -5.27
CA TYR A 176 12.89 3.18 -6.40
C TYR A 176 13.39 2.05 -7.32
N ASP A 177 14.69 1.85 -7.46
CA ASP A 177 15.26 0.68 -8.17
C ASP A 177 14.91 -0.62 -7.44
N ALA A 178 14.98 -0.63 -6.10
CA ALA A 178 14.57 -1.79 -5.30
C ALA A 178 13.05 -2.06 -5.43
N LEU A 179 12.24 -1.00 -5.43
CA LEU A 179 10.79 -1.12 -5.65
C LEU A 179 10.46 -1.64 -7.05
N ALA A 180 11.16 -1.15 -8.08
CA ALA A 180 10.97 -1.62 -9.46
C ALA A 180 11.25 -3.13 -9.59
N LYS A 181 12.31 -3.62 -8.94
CA LYS A 181 12.61 -5.06 -8.88
C LYS A 181 11.53 -5.86 -8.14
N ALA A 182 11.00 -5.33 -7.03
CA ALA A 182 9.96 -6.02 -6.25
C ALA A 182 8.64 -6.17 -7.02
N PHE A 183 8.37 -5.28 -7.96
CA PHE A 183 7.15 -5.30 -8.79
C PHE A 183 7.39 -5.78 -10.22
N GLU A 184 8.59 -6.27 -10.52
CA GLU A 184 8.93 -6.72 -11.87
C GLU A 184 7.94 -7.76 -12.40
N GLY A 185 7.51 -7.60 -13.65
CA GLY A 185 6.59 -8.50 -14.33
C GLY A 185 5.12 -8.43 -13.88
N ALA A 186 4.76 -7.57 -12.92
CA ALA A 186 3.39 -7.42 -12.47
C ALA A 186 2.49 -6.84 -13.57
N LYS A 187 1.35 -7.50 -13.84
CA LYS A 187 0.36 -7.06 -14.83
C LYS A 187 -0.94 -6.68 -14.12
N GLY A 188 -1.32 -5.41 -14.20
CA GLY A 188 -2.62 -4.93 -13.70
C GLY A 188 -3.80 -5.45 -14.52
N PHE A 189 -5.02 -5.34 -14.00
CA PHE A 189 -6.26 -5.66 -14.71
C PHE A 189 -6.35 -4.89 -16.04
N HIS A 190 -6.04 -3.59 -16.00
CA HIS A 190 -5.84 -2.72 -17.17
C HIS A 190 -4.36 -2.35 -17.26
N SER A 191 -3.54 -3.21 -17.86
CA SER A 191 -2.07 -3.05 -17.86
C SER A 191 -1.59 -1.71 -18.41
N GLN A 192 -2.32 -1.12 -19.37
CA GLN A 192 -2.02 0.19 -19.96
C GLN A 192 -2.23 1.37 -18.98
N GLN A 193 -2.90 1.15 -17.84
CA GLN A 193 -3.14 2.17 -16.83
C GLN A 193 -2.09 2.12 -15.70
N ALA A 194 -1.23 1.09 -15.68
CA ALA A 194 -0.16 0.99 -14.69
C ALA A 194 0.87 2.12 -14.90
N SER A 195 1.14 2.86 -13.83
CA SER A 195 2.06 3.99 -13.87
C SER A 195 3.51 3.52 -13.74
N PRO A 196 4.50 4.17 -14.38
CA PRO A 196 5.89 3.80 -14.21
C PRO A 196 6.36 3.98 -12.76
N ILE A 197 7.24 3.07 -12.32
CA ILE A 197 7.76 3.07 -10.94
C ILE A 197 8.89 4.08 -10.83
N GLN A 198 8.52 5.35 -10.68
CA GLN A 198 9.41 6.49 -10.52
C GLN A 198 8.69 7.60 -9.78
N PRO A 199 9.38 8.49 -9.07
CA PRO A 199 8.73 9.62 -8.43
C PRO A 199 8.18 10.59 -9.47
N ILE A 200 7.00 11.17 -9.20
CA ILE A 200 6.50 12.29 -9.98
C ILE A 200 7.43 13.48 -9.70
N LYS A 201 8.16 13.93 -10.71
CA LYS A 201 8.96 15.16 -10.61
C LYS A 201 8.02 16.35 -10.40
N THR A 202 8.03 16.93 -9.21
CA THR A 202 7.43 18.24 -9.00
C THR A 202 8.29 19.23 -9.79
N SER A 203 7.73 19.94 -10.77
CA SER A 203 8.41 21.04 -11.42
C SER A 203 8.73 22.07 -10.35
N SER A 204 9.96 22.04 -9.84
CA SER A 204 10.52 23.17 -9.10
C SER A 204 10.47 24.37 -10.03
N SER A 205 9.76 25.41 -9.61
CA SER A 205 9.73 26.70 -10.26
C SER A 205 11.16 27.13 -10.59
N VAL A 206 11.48 27.14 -11.88
CA VAL A 206 12.68 27.84 -12.39
C VAL A 206 12.47 29.27 -12.03
N GLY A 207 13.14 29.71 -10.97
CA GLY A 207 13.30 31.12 -10.66
C GLY A 207 14.07 31.74 -11.81
N THR A 208 13.36 32.47 -12.66
CA THR A 208 13.97 33.35 -13.65
C THR A 208 14.66 34.47 -12.89
N THR A 209 15.96 34.33 -12.67
CA THR A 209 16.81 35.48 -12.28
C THR A 209 16.96 36.32 -13.52
N GLN A 210 16.11 37.34 -13.66
CA GLN A 210 16.42 38.48 -14.50
C GLN A 210 17.42 39.31 -13.70
N THR A 211 18.63 39.40 -14.20
CA THR A 211 19.61 40.42 -13.79
C THR A 211 19.49 41.61 -14.73
N PRO A 212 19.58 42.86 -14.22
CA PRO A 212 19.40 44.08 -14.95
C PRO A 212 20.50 44.39 -15.97
#